data_903f92d3ed68e75e28be3326b554e454
#
_entry.id   903f92d3ed68e75e28be3326b554e454
#
_cell.length_a   1.000
_cell.length_b   1.000
_cell.length_c   1.000
_cell.angle_alpha   90.00
_cell.angle_beta   90.00
_cell.angle_gamma   90.00
#
_symmetry.space_group_name_H-M   'P 1'
#
loop_
_entity.id
_entity.type
_entity.pdbx_description
1 polymer ?
#
loop_
_entity_poly.entity_id
_entity_poly.type
_entity_poly.pdbx_seq_one_letter_code
_entity_poly.pdbx_strand_id
1 'polypeptide(L)'
;IYTLSLHDALPIWSAQKVEVVDRFNKQLVWSLSNVALAAILFYVTGFAKGLTSGSADATNAISEIPADAWATLQEERPAAVELLTQVQDGNIPIWMILPVVLIIAMAVMHFPTLVCLTTGIISAAVLGAFIGTISSFSEFTQMMYDSFADAGSWILIMVMWIIFFGGVMREMGAFEPLAKLCLKLSKKVRHLMFCNAILCIIGNMLLSDDQAQMATMGPVIKDIVDNGVEGSEEDLYELRCRNAMYGDAIGVLAGELIPWHVCNIYYVGLAGAVYPIMKFGAFDLIPLNYFAWISILSLLLLTLTGADRLIPRFGIPSEPDVQLKKNITGKTAASEA
;
A
#
# COMPACT_ATOMS: atom_id res chain seq x y z
N ILE A 1 13.64 19.33 1.15
CA ILE A 1 13.54 18.18 2.08
C ILE A 1 12.05 17.81 2.29
N TYR A 2 11.16 18.80 2.43
CA TYR A 2 9.69 18.60 2.44
C TYR A 2 9.14 18.01 1.13
N THR A 3 9.93 18.04 0.09
CA THR A 3 9.46 17.75 -1.26
C THR A 3 9.36 16.25 -1.60
N LEU A 4 10.07 15.34 -0.96
CA LEU A 4 10.03 13.92 -1.34
C LEU A 4 8.90 13.14 -0.67
N SER A 5 8.62 13.36 0.62
CA SER A 5 7.43 12.75 1.25
C SER A 5 6.12 13.45 0.83
N LEU A 6 6.19 14.75 0.48
CA LEU A 6 5.11 15.44 -0.20
C LEU A 6 4.98 15.01 -1.66
N HIS A 7 6.06 14.64 -2.37
CA HIS A 7 5.98 14.16 -3.74
C HIS A 7 5.27 12.81 -3.87
N ASP A 8 5.40 11.93 -2.92
CA ASP A 8 4.68 10.65 -2.94
C ASP A 8 3.17 10.82 -2.72
N ALA A 9 2.77 11.85 -2.00
CA ALA A 9 1.38 12.19 -1.77
C ALA A 9 0.85 13.36 -2.66
N LEU A 10 1.75 14.13 -3.29
CA LEU A 10 1.43 15.24 -4.20
C LEU A 10 0.50 14.83 -5.36
N PRO A 11 0.63 13.67 -6.01
CA PRO A 11 -0.29 13.28 -7.08
C PRO A 11 -1.74 13.20 -6.64
N ILE A 12 -1.99 12.73 -5.42
CA ILE A 12 -3.36 12.59 -4.90
C ILE A 12 -3.95 13.94 -4.51
N TRP A 13 -3.19 14.76 -3.78
CA TRP A 13 -3.68 16.03 -3.25
C TRP A 13 -3.79 17.09 -4.32
N SER A 14 -2.78 17.20 -5.17
CA SER A 14 -2.81 18.12 -6.32
C SER A 14 -3.91 17.73 -7.29
N ALA A 15 -4.13 16.43 -7.51
CA ALA A 15 -5.19 15.95 -8.37
C ALA A 15 -6.59 16.25 -7.81
N GLN A 16 -6.82 16.05 -6.50
CA GLN A 16 -8.13 16.27 -5.87
C GLN A 16 -8.30 17.69 -5.33
N LYS A 17 -7.23 18.49 -5.20
CA LYS A 17 -7.22 19.83 -4.60
C LYS A 17 -7.81 19.84 -3.17
N VAL A 18 -7.43 18.89 -2.35
CA VAL A 18 -7.87 18.75 -0.95
C VAL A 18 -6.68 18.87 0.00
N GLU A 19 -6.96 19.33 1.23
CA GLU A 19 -5.94 19.41 2.26
C GLU A 19 -5.68 18.04 2.92
N VAL A 20 -4.41 17.78 3.21
CA VAL A 20 -3.94 16.52 3.83
C VAL A 20 -4.58 16.29 5.18
N VAL A 21 -4.62 17.35 5.99
CA VAL A 21 -5.12 17.28 7.37
C VAL A 21 -6.60 16.92 7.41
N ASP A 22 -7.40 17.53 6.51
CA ASP A 22 -8.83 17.23 6.43
C ASP A 22 -9.08 15.79 6.06
N ARG A 23 -8.38 15.29 5.04
CA ARG A 23 -8.47 13.90 4.65
C ARG A 23 -8.05 12.96 5.76
N PHE A 24 -6.90 13.20 6.41
CA PHE A 24 -6.40 12.38 7.50
C PHE A 24 -7.42 12.31 8.65
N ASN A 25 -7.97 13.43 9.07
CA ASN A 25 -8.96 13.51 10.14
C ASN A 25 -10.24 12.73 9.80
N LYS A 26 -10.63 12.71 8.53
CA LYS A 26 -11.83 11.97 8.07
C LYS A 26 -11.63 10.47 8.08
N GLN A 27 -10.47 10.00 7.63
CA GLN A 27 -10.20 8.56 7.54
C GLN A 27 -9.67 7.92 8.81
N LEU A 28 -9.24 8.72 9.81
CA LEU A 28 -8.50 8.24 10.99
C LEU A 28 -9.23 7.11 11.73
N VAL A 29 -10.52 7.33 12.06
CA VAL A 29 -11.30 6.35 12.83
C VAL A 29 -11.49 5.05 12.03
N TRP A 30 -11.79 5.16 10.75
CA TRP A 30 -11.92 4.01 9.85
C TRP A 30 -10.59 3.25 9.71
N SER A 31 -9.47 3.95 9.49
CA SER A 31 -8.15 3.34 9.34
C SER A 31 -7.72 2.61 10.62
N LEU A 32 -7.87 3.24 11.79
CA LEU A 32 -7.53 2.60 13.07
C LEU A 32 -8.40 1.38 13.34
N SER A 33 -9.69 1.42 12.99
CA SER A 33 -10.58 0.28 13.13
C SER A 33 -10.16 -0.89 12.24
N ASN A 34 -9.72 -0.62 11.00
CA ASN A 34 -9.23 -1.65 10.09
C ASN A 34 -7.92 -2.28 10.58
N VAL A 35 -6.99 -1.47 11.10
CA VAL A 35 -5.75 -1.98 11.70
C VAL A 35 -6.05 -2.88 12.89
N ALA A 36 -6.95 -2.45 13.80
CA ALA A 36 -7.34 -3.26 14.96
C ALA A 36 -8.00 -4.58 14.53
N LEU A 37 -8.90 -4.55 13.55
CA LEU A 37 -9.57 -5.73 13.04
C LEU A 37 -8.59 -6.68 12.33
N ALA A 38 -7.66 -6.16 11.54
CA ALA A 38 -6.60 -6.94 10.91
C ALA A 38 -5.70 -7.62 11.95
N ALA A 39 -5.29 -6.88 13.00
CA ALA A 39 -4.50 -7.44 14.09
C ALA A 39 -5.23 -8.57 14.83
N ILE A 40 -6.53 -8.43 15.08
CA ILE A 40 -7.36 -9.48 15.68
C ILE A 40 -7.40 -10.70 14.76
N LEU A 41 -7.59 -10.54 13.45
CA LEU A 41 -7.62 -11.65 12.50
C LEU A 41 -6.26 -12.35 12.42
N PHE A 42 -5.15 -11.62 12.41
CA PHE A 42 -3.81 -12.21 12.48
C PHE A 42 -3.63 -13.03 13.76
N TYR A 43 -4.03 -12.48 14.89
CA TYR A 43 -3.95 -13.19 16.17
C TYR A 43 -4.80 -14.47 16.17
N VAL A 44 -6.07 -14.38 15.77
CA VAL A 44 -6.99 -15.51 15.72
C VAL A 44 -6.51 -16.60 14.75
N THR A 45 -6.05 -16.21 13.56
CA THR A 45 -5.55 -17.19 12.58
C THR A 45 -4.22 -17.80 13.00
N GLY A 46 -3.34 -17.03 13.63
CA GLY A 46 -2.10 -17.53 14.22
C GLY A 46 -2.38 -18.55 15.32
N PHE A 47 -3.31 -18.22 16.22
CA PHE A 47 -3.74 -19.14 17.27
C PHE A 47 -4.37 -20.43 16.71
N ALA A 48 -5.28 -20.31 15.74
CA ALA A 48 -5.95 -21.45 15.11
C ALA A 48 -4.97 -22.37 14.36
N LYS A 49 -3.87 -21.84 13.84
CA LYS A 49 -2.80 -22.61 13.18
C LYS A 49 -1.74 -23.13 14.17
N GLY A 50 -1.89 -22.90 15.47
CA GLY A 50 -0.95 -23.32 16.50
C GLY A 50 0.37 -22.56 16.52
N LEU A 51 0.48 -21.43 15.78
CA LEU A 51 1.70 -20.62 15.71
C LEU A 51 2.02 -19.87 17.02
N THR A 52 1.08 -19.83 17.96
CA THR A 52 1.23 -19.16 19.26
C THR A 52 1.65 -20.11 20.39
N SER A 53 1.67 -21.43 20.14
CA SER A 53 2.00 -22.44 21.16
C SER A 53 3.50 -22.80 21.18
N GLY A 54 4.29 -22.31 20.25
CA GLY A 54 5.74 -22.40 20.29
C GLY A 54 6.31 -21.33 21.23
N SER A 55 7.20 -21.70 22.14
CA SER A 55 8.09 -20.71 22.72
C SER A 55 8.81 -20.04 21.56
N ALA A 56 8.94 -18.72 21.56
CA ALA A 56 9.79 -18.00 20.60
C ALA A 56 11.28 -18.27 20.90
N ASP A 57 11.61 -19.53 21.16
CA ASP A 57 12.94 -20.01 21.43
C ASP A 57 13.63 -20.28 20.09
N ALA A 58 14.33 -19.29 19.60
CA ALA A 58 15.10 -19.38 18.35
C ALA A 58 16.23 -20.44 18.43
N THR A 59 16.55 -20.94 19.62
CA THR A 59 17.60 -21.96 19.82
C THR A 59 17.34 -23.26 19.08
N ASN A 60 16.10 -23.58 18.76
CA ASN A 60 15.73 -24.78 18.01
C ASN A 60 15.37 -24.52 16.54
N ALA A 61 15.34 -23.26 16.11
CA ALA A 61 14.86 -22.88 14.77
C ALA A 61 15.65 -23.58 13.65
N ILE A 62 16.97 -23.72 13.81
CA ILE A 62 17.81 -24.39 12.80
C ILE A 62 17.59 -25.91 12.80
N SER A 63 17.37 -26.53 13.95
CA SER A 63 17.15 -27.99 14.05
C SER A 63 15.83 -28.45 13.44
N GLU A 64 14.88 -27.54 13.26
CA GLU A 64 13.59 -27.80 12.59
C GLU A 64 13.69 -27.69 11.05
N ILE A 65 14.79 -27.13 10.54
CA ILE A 65 15.03 -27.03 9.09
C ILE A 65 15.52 -28.38 8.56
N PRO A 66 14.87 -28.97 7.55
CA PRO A 66 15.35 -30.19 6.91
C PRO A 66 16.79 -30.06 6.41
N ALA A 67 17.58 -31.12 6.51
CA ALA A 67 19.03 -31.06 6.21
C ALA A 67 19.32 -30.69 4.73
N ASP A 68 18.49 -31.14 3.80
CA ASP A 68 18.53 -30.79 2.37
C ASP A 68 18.24 -29.31 2.14
N ALA A 69 17.26 -28.78 2.86
CA ALA A 69 16.90 -27.37 2.83
C ALA A 69 18.00 -26.50 3.43
N TRP A 70 18.63 -26.96 4.53
CA TRP A 70 19.78 -26.28 5.14
C TRP A 70 20.99 -26.23 4.18
N ALA A 71 21.27 -27.33 3.48
CA ALA A 71 22.35 -27.37 2.48
C ALA A 71 22.10 -26.40 1.32
N THR A 72 20.87 -26.32 0.83
CA THR A 72 20.46 -25.37 -0.21
C THR A 72 20.61 -23.91 0.28
N LEU A 73 20.25 -23.65 1.54
CA LEU A 73 20.39 -22.33 2.15
C LEU A 73 21.86 -21.92 2.24
N GLN A 74 22.73 -22.85 2.63
CA GLN A 74 24.18 -22.61 2.72
C GLN A 74 24.80 -22.28 1.35
N GLU A 75 24.32 -22.92 0.29
CA GLU A 75 24.83 -22.71 -1.06
C GLU A 75 24.29 -21.41 -1.70
N GLU A 76 22.98 -21.18 -1.61
CA GLU A 76 22.33 -20.05 -2.28
C GLU A 76 22.35 -18.75 -1.47
N ARG A 77 22.36 -18.84 -0.12
CA ARG A 77 22.21 -17.68 0.80
C ARG A 77 23.06 -17.79 2.06
N PRO A 78 24.39 -17.78 1.94
CA PRO A 78 25.30 -17.91 3.08
C PRO A 78 25.09 -16.82 4.16
N ALA A 79 24.75 -15.60 3.77
CA ALA A 79 24.43 -14.51 4.70
C ALA A 79 23.18 -14.79 5.55
N ALA A 80 22.16 -15.48 4.99
CA ALA A 80 20.98 -15.89 5.75
C ALA A 80 21.32 -16.99 6.78
N VAL A 81 22.23 -17.92 6.42
CA VAL A 81 22.72 -18.96 7.33
C VAL A 81 23.46 -18.33 8.50
N GLU A 82 24.33 -17.37 8.22
CA GLU A 82 25.08 -16.65 9.25
C GLU A 82 24.15 -15.91 10.21
N LEU A 83 23.13 -15.21 9.68
CA LEU A 83 22.12 -14.53 10.49
C LEU A 83 21.33 -15.52 11.37
N LEU A 84 20.87 -16.65 10.81
CA LEU A 84 20.14 -17.68 11.57
C LEU A 84 21.02 -18.27 12.67
N THR A 85 22.30 -18.49 12.41
CA THR A 85 23.25 -18.97 13.40
C THR A 85 23.45 -17.95 14.52
N GLN A 86 23.60 -16.66 14.20
CA GLN A 86 23.69 -15.58 15.19
C GLN A 86 22.41 -15.48 16.05
N VAL A 87 21.24 -15.67 15.45
CA VAL A 87 19.94 -15.70 16.17
C VAL A 87 19.90 -16.89 17.14
N GLN A 88 20.31 -18.09 16.67
CA GLN A 88 20.34 -19.30 17.47
C GLN A 88 21.29 -19.18 18.66
N ASP A 89 22.44 -18.60 18.46
CA ASP A 89 23.45 -18.37 19.50
C ASP A 89 23.05 -17.29 20.51
N GLY A 90 21.91 -16.64 20.30
CA GLY A 90 21.41 -15.57 21.17
C GLY A 90 22.26 -14.28 21.12
N ASN A 91 23.10 -14.13 20.12
CA ASN A 91 24.04 -13.03 19.99
C ASN A 91 23.47 -11.75 19.40
N ILE A 92 22.15 -11.72 19.12
CA ILE A 92 21.49 -10.51 18.62
C ILE A 92 20.90 -9.71 19.79
N PRO A 93 21.57 -8.65 20.24
CA PRO A 93 21.07 -7.87 21.35
C PRO A 93 19.84 -7.03 20.91
N ILE A 94 18.94 -6.81 21.87
CA ILE A 94 17.69 -6.05 21.63
C ILE A 94 17.93 -4.64 21.06
N TRP A 95 19.11 -4.09 21.27
CA TRP A 95 19.52 -2.78 20.73
C TRP A 95 19.53 -2.72 19.20
N MET A 96 19.61 -3.87 18.51
CA MET A 96 19.52 -3.94 17.04
C MET A 96 18.16 -3.51 16.49
N ILE A 97 17.15 -3.33 17.31
CA ILE A 97 15.89 -2.72 16.92
C ILE A 97 15.98 -1.19 16.76
N LEU A 98 17.01 -0.57 17.33
CA LEU A 98 17.16 0.89 17.37
C LEU A 98 17.16 1.57 15.99
N PRO A 99 17.87 1.06 14.96
CA PRO A 99 17.79 1.62 13.60
C PRO A 99 16.37 1.62 13.03
N VAL A 100 15.60 0.57 13.28
CA VAL A 100 14.20 0.47 12.82
C VAL A 100 13.34 1.51 13.52
N VAL A 101 13.48 1.65 14.85
CA VAL A 101 12.75 2.66 15.63
C VAL A 101 13.13 4.06 15.15
N LEU A 102 14.40 4.30 14.84
CA LEU A 102 14.88 5.58 14.33
C LEU A 102 14.25 5.93 12.96
N ILE A 103 14.21 4.95 12.03
CA ILE A 103 13.56 5.13 10.72
C ILE A 103 12.08 5.48 10.91
N ILE A 104 11.37 4.75 11.76
CA ILE A 104 9.94 5.01 12.04
C ILE A 104 9.75 6.39 12.66
N ALA A 105 10.56 6.76 13.65
CA ALA A 105 10.48 8.07 14.29
C ALA A 105 10.72 9.20 13.29
N MET A 106 11.73 9.08 12.43
CA MET A 106 12.02 10.06 11.38
C MET A 106 10.90 10.14 10.35
N ALA A 107 10.30 9.01 9.95
CA ALA A 107 9.17 8.97 9.05
C ALA A 107 7.95 9.68 9.65
N VAL A 108 7.64 9.45 10.93
CA VAL A 108 6.59 10.18 11.67
C VAL A 108 6.88 11.70 11.77
N MET A 109 8.14 12.07 11.85
CA MET A 109 8.58 13.47 11.81
C MET A 109 8.59 14.07 10.39
N HIS A 110 8.06 13.34 9.40
CA HIS A 110 7.97 13.77 8.00
C HIS A 110 9.32 14.01 7.30
N PHE A 111 10.39 13.33 7.69
CA PHE A 111 11.63 13.35 6.94
C PHE A 111 11.48 12.61 5.61
N PRO A 112 12.22 12.99 4.55
CA PRO A 112 12.20 12.28 3.27
C PRO A 112 12.60 10.81 3.43
N THR A 113 11.93 9.91 2.73
CA THR A 113 12.17 8.46 2.79
C THR A 113 13.65 8.11 2.59
N LEU A 114 14.30 8.75 1.61
CA LEU A 114 15.73 8.52 1.35
C LEU A 114 16.61 8.87 2.56
N VAL A 115 16.29 9.97 3.26
CA VAL A 115 17.04 10.37 4.47
C VAL A 115 16.77 9.38 5.61
N CYS A 116 15.53 8.94 5.80
CA CYS A 116 15.18 7.93 6.80
C CYS A 116 15.97 6.62 6.57
N LEU A 117 15.93 6.10 5.33
CA LEU A 117 16.64 4.87 4.97
C LEU A 117 18.17 5.01 5.11
N THR A 118 18.73 6.11 4.61
CA THR A 118 20.20 6.35 4.74
C THR A 118 20.63 6.44 6.21
N THR A 119 19.83 7.13 7.03
CA THR A 119 20.11 7.23 8.48
C THR A 119 19.97 5.84 9.14
N GLY A 120 18.99 5.05 8.73
CA GLY A 120 18.81 3.67 9.20
C GLY A 120 20.03 2.80 8.87
N ILE A 121 20.51 2.83 7.64
CA ILE A 121 21.70 2.08 7.19
C ILE A 121 22.93 2.51 7.99
N ILE A 122 23.17 3.81 8.12
CA ILE A 122 24.34 4.32 8.89
C ILE A 122 24.24 3.92 10.36
N SER A 123 23.06 4.05 10.97
CA SER A 123 22.88 3.66 12.38
C SER A 123 23.02 2.17 12.60
N ALA A 124 22.55 1.34 11.66
CA ALA A 124 22.74 -0.11 11.70
C ALA A 124 24.23 -0.49 11.56
N ALA A 125 24.95 0.15 10.64
CA ALA A 125 26.38 -0.06 10.45
C ALA A 125 27.19 0.31 11.71
N VAL A 126 26.90 1.46 12.30
CA VAL A 126 27.54 1.92 13.53
C VAL A 126 27.27 0.95 14.69
N LEU A 127 26.02 0.57 14.89
CA LEU A 127 25.64 -0.40 15.91
C LEU A 127 26.27 -1.77 15.67
N GLY A 128 26.26 -2.26 14.44
CA GLY A 128 26.89 -3.52 14.05
C GLY A 128 28.39 -3.55 14.34
N ALA A 129 29.08 -2.45 14.08
CA ALA A 129 30.52 -2.31 14.42
C ALA A 129 30.76 -2.30 15.94
N PHE A 130 29.86 -1.64 16.72
CA PHE A 130 29.99 -1.62 18.20
C PHE A 130 29.66 -2.96 18.84
N ILE A 131 28.73 -3.71 18.30
CA ILE A 131 28.30 -5.03 18.82
C ILE A 131 29.22 -6.14 18.32
N GLY A 132 30.01 -5.88 17.24
CA GLY A 132 30.92 -6.85 16.63
C GLY A 132 30.27 -7.74 15.58
N THR A 133 29.05 -7.43 15.13
CA THR A 133 28.38 -8.12 14.00
C THR A 133 28.94 -7.68 12.64
N ILE A 134 29.64 -6.54 12.58
CA ILE A 134 30.40 -6.06 11.42
C ILE A 134 31.84 -5.96 11.84
N SER A 135 32.69 -6.85 11.32
CA SER A 135 34.08 -6.96 11.76
C SER A 135 35.00 -5.94 11.08
N SER A 136 34.60 -5.46 9.89
CA SER A 136 35.44 -4.54 9.11
C SER A 136 34.62 -3.64 8.17
N PHE A 137 35.22 -2.50 7.78
CA PHE A 137 34.63 -1.63 6.77
C PHE A 137 34.53 -2.34 5.40
N SER A 138 35.44 -3.25 5.08
CA SER A 138 35.39 -4.05 3.85
C SER A 138 34.16 -4.95 3.81
N GLU A 139 33.82 -5.57 4.93
CA GLU A 139 32.61 -6.40 5.07
C GLU A 139 31.34 -5.58 4.88
N PHE A 140 31.24 -4.43 5.51
CA PHE A 140 30.12 -3.51 5.32
C PHE A 140 29.97 -3.09 3.85
N THR A 141 31.05 -2.74 3.18
CA THR A 141 31.00 -2.36 1.76
C THR A 141 30.62 -3.53 0.85
N GLN A 142 31.03 -4.75 1.20
CA GLN A 142 30.62 -5.96 0.49
C GLN A 142 29.13 -6.22 0.66
N MET A 143 28.59 -6.12 1.88
CA MET A 143 27.15 -6.23 2.14
C MET A 143 26.34 -5.19 1.34
N MET A 144 26.83 -3.95 1.26
CA MET A 144 26.22 -2.90 0.44
C MET A 144 26.22 -3.27 -1.04
N TYR A 145 27.34 -3.76 -1.56
CA TYR A 145 27.48 -4.18 -2.95
C TYR A 145 26.51 -5.33 -3.27
N ASP A 146 26.47 -6.35 -2.44
CA ASP A 146 25.61 -7.52 -2.63
C ASP A 146 24.13 -7.12 -2.58
N SER A 147 23.76 -6.23 -1.66
CA SER A 147 22.40 -5.68 -1.56
C SER A 147 21.99 -4.88 -2.81
N PHE A 148 22.91 -4.09 -3.38
CA PHE A 148 22.66 -3.38 -4.64
C PHE A 148 22.57 -4.33 -5.84
N ALA A 149 23.40 -5.38 -5.87
CA ALA A 149 23.35 -6.40 -6.92
C ALA A 149 22.02 -7.18 -6.88
N ASP A 150 21.56 -7.55 -5.70
CA ASP A 150 20.27 -8.19 -5.48
C ASP A 150 19.09 -7.27 -5.87
N ALA A 151 19.14 -6.00 -5.47
CA ALA A 151 18.14 -5.00 -5.85
C ALA A 151 18.15 -4.72 -7.37
N GLY A 152 19.31 -4.77 -8.04
CA GLY A 152 19.47 -4.63 -9.48
C GLY A 152 19.05 -5.85 -10.29
N SER A 153 18.42 -6.84 -9.66
CA SER A 153 17.94 -8.07 -10.25
C SER A 153 16.76 -7.87 -11.21
N TRP A 154 16.13 -8.97 -11.65
CA TRP A 154 14.96 -8.97 -12.52
C TRP A 154 13.82 -8.07 -12.03
N ILE A 155 13.72 -7.81 -10.72
CA ILE A 155 12.68 -6.96 -10.12
C ILE A 155 12.77 -5.53 -10.67
N LEU A 156 13.97 -4.94 -10.71
CA LEU A 156 14.16 -3.58 -11.24
C LEU A 156 13.73 -3.49 -12.72
N ILE A 157 14.10 -4.48 -13.51
CA ILE A 157 13.73 -4.54 -14.93
C ILE A 157 12.21 -4.65 -15.10
N MET A 158 11.56 -5.48 -14.31
CA MET A 158 10.10 -5.63 -14.30
C MET A 158 9.41 -4.30 -13.93
N VAL A 159 9.86 -3.64 -12.88
CA VAL A 159 9.32 -2.34 -12.44
C VAL A 159 9.47 -1.29 -13.54
N MET A 160 10.63 -1.21 -14.20
CA MET A 160 10.83 -0.30 -15.33
C MET A 160 9.84 -0.52 -16.47
N TRP A 161 9.59 -1.78 -16.85
CA TRP A 161 8.61 -2.11 -17.90
C TRP A 161 7.18 -1.77 -17.50
N ILE A 162 6.80 -2.01 -16.24
CA ILE A 162 5.49 -1.69 -15.71
C ILE A 162 5.25 -0.17 -15.72
N ILE A 163 6.22 0.63 -15.26
CA ILE A 163 6.13 2.09 -15.27
C ILE A 163 6.05 2.63 -16.70
N PHE A 164 6.84 2.08 -17.63
CA PHE A 164 6.78 2.44 -19.03
C PHE A 164 5.39 2.16 -19.63
N PHE A 165 4.83 0.96 -19.40
CA PHE A 165 3.49 0.60 -19.83
C PHE A 165 2.43 1.54 -19.26
N GLY A 166 2.50 1.85 -17.96
CA GLY A 166 1.62 2.81 -17.30
C GLY A 166 1.66 4.21 -17.94
N GLY A 167 2.85 4.69 -18.31
CA GLY A 167 3.03 5.93 -19.03
C GLY A 167 2.32 5.94 -20.39
N VAL A 168 2.46 4.88 -21.17
CA VAL A 168 1.79 4.71 -22.46
C VAL A 168 0.26 4.71 -22.30
N MET A 169 -0.27 3.97 -21.34
CA MET A 169 -1.71 3.89 -21.06
C MET A 169 -2.29 5.26 -20.70
N ARG A 170 -1.55 6.06 -19.94
CA ARG A 170 -1.94 7.42 -19.59
C ARG A 170 -2.00 8.34 -20.81
N GLU A 171 -0.95 8.34 -21.63
CA GLU A 171 -0.90 9.17 -22.86
C GLU A 171 -1.99 8.79 -23.86
N MET A 172 -2.39 7.53 -23.90
CA MET A 172 -3.49 7.05 -24.76
C MET A 172 -4.88 7.43 -24.26
N GLY A 173 -5.03 8.00 -23.07
CA GLY A 173 -6.34 8.30 -22.48
C GLY A 173 -7.19 7.04 -22.24
N ALA A 174 -6.57 5.90 -21.96
CA ALA A 174 -7.22 4.58 -21.89
C ALA A 174 -8.36 4.50 -20.86
N PHE A 175 -8.41 5.42 -19.91
CA PHE A 175 -9.40 5.43 -18.83
C PHE A 175 -10.62 6.32 -19.10
N GLU A 176 -10.59 7.20 -20.11
CA GLU A 176 -11.73 8.06 -20.46
C GLU A 176 -13.02 7.29 -20.79
N PRO A 177 -12.99 6.20 -21.57
CA PRO A 177 -14.20 5.43 -21.85
C PRO A 177 -14.82 4.83 -20.60
N LEU A 178 -13.99 4.39 -19.65
CA LEU A 178 -14.43 3.85 -18.36
C LEU A 178 -15.09 4.92 -17.49
N ALA A 179 -14.53 6.13 -17.46
CA ALA A 179 -15.13 7.27 -16.77
C ALA A 179 -16.52 7.61 -17.30
N LYS A 180 -16.68 7.67 -18.63
CA LYS A 180 -17.98 7.90 -19.30
C LYS A 180 -18.97 6.79 -18.97
N LEU A 181 -18.53 5.54 -18.91
CA LEU A 181 -19.35 4.39 -18.53
C LEU A 181 -19.84 4.50 -17.07
N CYS A 182 -18.96 4.88 -16.15
CA CYS A 182 -19.31 5.10 -14.73
C CYS A 182 -20.40 6.16 -14.56
N LEU A 183 -20.29 7.29 -15.25
CA LEU A 183 -21.30 8.33 -15.25
C LEU A 183 -22.64 7.82 -15.81
N LYS A 184 -22.62 7.02 -16.87
CA LYS A 184 -23.82 6.45 -17.48
C LYS A 184 -24.53 5.47 -16.56
N LEU A 185 -23.78 4.59 -15.89
CA LEU A 185 -24.33 3.54 -15.01
C LEU A 185 -24.84 4.08 -13.67
N SER A 186 -24.27 5.18 -13.19
CA SER A 186 -24.61 5.73 -11.87
C SER A 186 -26.01 6.34 -11.86
N LYS A 187 -26.86 5.95 -10.90
CA LYS A 187 -28.21 6.50 -10.69
C LYS A 187 -28.23 7.52 -9.55
N LYS A 188 -27.29 7.45 -8.62
CA LYS A 188 -27.11 8.30 -7.43
C LYS A 188 -25.66 8.66 -7.28
N VAL A 189 -25.38 9.74 -6.54
CA VAL A 189 -23.99 10.17 -6.26
C VAL A 189 -23.19 9.05 -5.59
N ARG A 190 -23.76 8.27 -4.68
CA ARG A 190 -23.08 7.12 -4.07
C ARG A 190 -22.65 6.05 -5.06
N HIS A 191 -23.49 5.77 -6.04
CA HIS A 191 -23.12 4.81 -7.10
C HIS A 191 -21.95 5.35 -7.93
N LEU A 192 -21.92 6.67 -8.15
CA LEU A 192 -20.80 7.30 -8.82
C LEU A 192 -19.52 7.18 -8.00
N MET A 193 -19.58 7.47 -6.70
CA MET A 193 -18.44 7.34 -5.80
C MET A 193 -17.95 5.89 -5.69
N PHE A 194 -18.87 4.92 -5.66
CA PHE A 194 -18.52 3.51 -5.74
C PHE A 194 -17.83 3.17 -7.06
N CYS A 195 -18.30 3.69 -8.20
CA CYS A 195 -17.64 3.51 -9.48
C CYS A 195 -16.22 4.13 -9.49
N ASN A 196 -16.03 5.30 -8.87
CA ASN A 196 -14.70 5.90 -8.72
C ASN A 196 -13.74 4.99 -7.96
N ALA A 197 -14.21 4.35 -6.88
CA ALA A 197 -13.43 3.36 -6.14
C ALA A 197 -13.05 2.15 -7.02
N ILE A 198 -14.01 1.63 -7.81
CA ILE A 198 -13.75 0.54 -8.76
C ILE A 198 -12.76 0.97 -9.86
N LEU A 199 -12.85 2.21 -10.34
CA LEU A 199 -11.87 2.75 -11.30
C LEU A 199 -10.44 2.77 -10.73
N CYS A 200 -10.27 3.06 -9.44
CA CYS A 200 -8.96 2.97 -8.79
C CYS A 200 -8.42 1.53 -8.79
N ILE A 201 -9.28 0.52 -8.53
CA ILE A 201 -8.89 -0.90 -8.61
C ILE A 201 -8.50 -1.27 -10.04
N ILE A 202 -9.32 -0.90 -11.03
CA ILE A 202 -9.03 -1.17 -12.44
C ILE A 202 -7.73 -0.47 -12.87
N GLY A 203 -7.52 0.78 -12.42
CA GLY A 203 -6.28 1.50 -12.63
C GLY A 203 -5.06 0.73 -12.14
N ASN A 204 -5.11 0.20 -10.91
CA ASN A 204 -4.05 -0.65 -10.36
C ASN A 204 -3.84 -1.94 -11.15
N MET A 205 -4.92 -2.60 -11.55
CA MET A 205 -4.82 -3.82 -12.36
C MET A 205 -4.13 -3.59 -13.70
N LEU A 206 -4.36 -2.44 -14.33
CA LEU A 206 -3.86 -2.11 -15.65
C LEU A 206 -2.49 -1.44 -15.61
N LEU A 207 -2.26 -0.56 -14.64
CA LEU A 207 -1.00 0.18 -14.53
C LEU A 207 0.05 -0.56 -13.72
N SER A 208 -0.39 -1.45 -12.80
CA SER A 208 0.45 -2.30 -11.95
C SER A 208 1.47 -1.54 -11.10
N ASP A 209 1.22 -0.25 -10.88
CA ASP A 209 2.07 0.66 -10.10
C ASP A 209 1.20 1.70 -9.39
N ASP A 210 1.41 1.86 -8.07
CA ASP A 210 0.59 2.74 -7.23
C ASP A 210 0.71 4.22 -7.62
N GLN A 211 1.92 4.68 -7.93
CA GLN A 211 2.17 6.08 -8.28
C GLN A 211 1.57 6.40 -9.64
N ALA A 212 1.75 5.52 -10.62
CA ALA A 212 1.15 5.66 -11.95
C ALA A 212 -0.38 5.64 -11.86
N GLN A 213 -0.95 4.76 -11.02
CA GLN A 213 -2.39 4.70 -10.76
C GLN A 213 -2.89 6.02 -10.17
N MET A 214 -2.27 6.53 -9.11
CA MET A 214 -2.68 7.78 -8.46
C MET A 214 -2.59 8.97 -9.41
N ALA A 215 -1.49 9.09 -10.15
CA ALA A 215 -1.26 10.17 -11.10
C ALA A 215 -2.24 10.16 -12.28
N THR A 216 -2.71 8.97 -12.68
CA THR A 216 -3.61 8.80 -13.83
C THR A 216 -5.08 8.85 -13.40
N MET A 217 -5.46 8.08 -12.39
CA MET A 217 -6.86 7.97 -11.96
C MET A 217 -7.31 9.14 -11.10
N GLY A 218 -6.41 9.78 -10.35
CA GLY A 218 -6.73 10.94 -9.53
C GLY A 218 -7.45 12.05 -10.31
N PRO A 219 -6.87 12.61 -11.40
CA PRO A 219 -7.54 13.58 -12.23
C PRO A 219 -8.86 13.08 -12.82
N VAL A 220 -8.91 11.83 -13.30
CA VAL A 220 -10.10 11.23 -13.92
C VAL A 220 -11.28 11.19 -12.95
N ILE A 221 -11.08 10.66 -11.74
CA ILE A 221 -12.18 10.58 -10.74
C ILE A 221 -12.57 11.94 -10.19
N LYS A 222 -11.64 12.91 -10.17
CA LYS A 222 -11.96 14.31 -9.85
C LYS A 222 -12.87 14.91 -10.90
N ASP A 223 -12.51 14.80 -12.17
CA ASP A 223 -13.30 15.34 -13.28
C ASP A 223 -14.70 14.69 -13.35
N ILE A 224 -14.82 13.42 -12.99
CA ILE A 224 -16.12 12.74 -12.85
C ILE A 224 -17.00 13.43 -11.81
N VAL A 225 -16.45 13.82 -10.67
CA VAL A 225 -17.21 14.53 -9.62
C VAL A 225 -17.51 15.97 -10.06
N ASP A 226 -16.52 16.74 -10.47
CA ASP A 226 -16.67 18.16 -10.79
C ASP A 226 -17.64 18.39 -11.99
N ASN A 227 -17.59 17.51 -12.99
CA ASN A 227 -18.44 17.61 -14.18
C ASN A 227 -19.79 16.84 -14.03
N GLY A 228 -19.86 15.83 -13.18
CA GLY A 228 -21.02 14.92 -13.07
C GLY A 228 -21.95 15.20 -11.90
N VAL A 229 -21.49 15.96 -10.90
CA VAL A 229 -22.26 16.22 -9.67
C VAL A 229 -22.53 17.72 -9.53
N GLU A 230 -23.70 18.06 -9.01
CA GLU A 230 -24.10 19.40 -8.57
C GLU A 230 -24.31 19.38 -7.06
N GLY A 231 -23.81 20.39 -6.36
CA GLY A 231 -23.88 20.57 -4.92
C GLY A 231 -23.17 21.86 -4.51
N SER A 232 -23.15 22.15 -3.24
CA SER A 232 -22.34 23.25 -2.70
C SER A 232 -20.84 22.96 -2.88
N GLU A 233 -20.01 24.01 -2.90
CA GLU A 233 -18.55 23.82 -2.96
C GLU A 233 -18.01 23.00 -1.78
N GLU A 234 -18.64 23.11 -0.61
CA GLU A 234 -18.31 22.34 0.58
C GLU A 234 -18.63 20.85 0.37
N ASP A 235 -19.81 20.52 -0.16
CA ASP A 235 -20.19 19.16 -0.46
C ASP A 235 -19.32 18.51 -1.54
N LEU A 236 -18.99 19.27 -2.59
CA LEU A 236 -18.06 18.80 -3.64
C LEU A 236 -16.66 18.58 -3.08
N TYR A 237 -16.21 19.42 -2.16
CA TYR A 237 -14.94 19.23 -1.46
C TYR A 237 -14.93 17.94 -0.64
N GLU A 238 -16.04 17.62 0.06
CA GLU A 238 -16.21 16.37 0.78
C GLU A 238 -16.09 15.14 -0.14
N LEU A 239 -16.72 15.20 -1.32
CA LEU A 239 -16.60 14.12 -2.31
C LEU A 239 -15.17 14.00 -2.85
N ARG A 240 -14.47 15.11 -3.05
CA ARG A 240 -13.05 15.13 -3.44
C ARG A 240 -12.16 14.55 -2.34
N CYS A 241 -12.43 14.82 -1.07
CA CYS A 241 -11.75 14.17 0.05
C CYS A 241 -11.93 12.65 0.00
N ARG A 242 -13.13 12.14 -0.29
CA ARG A 242 -13.38 10.72 -0.46
C ARG A 242 -12.64 10.14 -1.67
N ASN A 243 -12.57 10.84 -2.79
CA ASN A 243 -11.74 10.44 -3.94
C ASN A 243 -10.25 10.34 -3.57
N ALA A 244 -9.74 11.29 -2.77
CA ALA A 244 -8.37 11.22 -2.27
C ALA A 244 -8.15 9.98 -1.40
N MET A 245 -9.14 9.60 -0.58
CA MET A 245 -9.07 8.35 0.20
C MET A 245 -9.09 7.11 -0.70
N TYR A 246 -9.80 7.13 -1.84
CA TYR A 246 -9.71 6.03 -2.81
C TYR A 246 -8.33 5.93 -3.43
N GLY A 247 -7.70 7.07 -3.74
CA GLY A 247 -6.32 7.10 -4.20
C GLY A 247 -5.35 6.45 -3.21
N ASP A 248 -5.47 6.80 -1.92
CA ASP A 248 -4.60 6.24 -0.88
C ASP A 248 -4.94 4.80 -0.51
N ALA A 249 -6.19 4.56 -0.06
CA ALA A 249 -6.54 3.28 0.53
C ALA A 249 -6.72 2.20 -0.53
N ILE A 250 -7.44 2.50 -1.63
CA ILE A 250 -7.64 1.54 -2.71
C ILE A 250 -6.46 1.59 -3.68
N GLY A 251 -5.95 2.80 -3.98
CA GLY A 251 -4.83 2.98 -4.88
C GLY A 251 -3.54 2.29 -4.43
N VAL A 252 -3.29 2.18 -3.13
CA VAL A 252 -2.13 1.46 -2.59
C VAL A 252 -2.49 0.01 -2.27
N LEU A 253 -3.52 -0.21 -1.44
CA LEU A 253 -3.80 -1.54 -0.92
C LEU A 253 -4.35 -2.52 -1.98
N ALA A 254 -4.98 -2.03 -3.06
CA ALA A 254 -5.43 -2.92 -4.13
C ALA A 254 -4.26 -3.55 -4.88
N GLY A 255 -3.14 -2.85 -5.01
CA GLY A 255 -1.92 -3.39 -5.60
C GLY A 255 -1.44 -4.64 -4.87
N GLU A 256 -1.59 -4.67 -3.56
CA GLU A 256 -1.21 -5.81 -2.72
C GLU A 256 -2.09 -7.06 -2.91
N LEU A 257 -3.26 -6.93 -3.56
CA LEU A 257 -4.16 -8.04 -3.86
C LEU A 257 -4.13 -8.47 -5.33
N ILE A 258 -3.32 -7.80 -6.17
CA ILE A 258 -3.20 -8.08 -7.60
C ILE A 258 -1.92 -8.88 -7.86
N PRO A 259 -2.00 -10.13 -8.35
CA PRO A 259 -0.84 -11.02 -8.42
C PRO A 259 0.33 -10.51 -9.26
N TRP A 260 0.05 -9.72 -10.31
CA TRP A 260 1.07 -9.14 -11.21
C TRP A 260 1.50 -7.72 -10.85
N HIS A 261 0.96 -7.16 -9.76
CA HIS A 261 1.32 -5.82 -9.32
C HIS A 261 2.75 -5.78 -8.76
N VAL A 262 3.43 -4.65 -8.94
CA VAL A 262 4.81 -4.47 -8.49
C VAL A 262 5.00 -4.77 -7.01
N CYS A 263 4.03 -4.42 -6.17
CA CYS A 263 4.07 -4.71 -4.73
C CYS A 263 4.16 -6.21 -4.43
N ASN A 264 3.33 -7.03 -5.09
CA ASN A 264 3.38 -8.49 -4.90
C ASN A 264 4.65 -9.11 -5.47
N ILE A 265 5.14 -8.62 -6.60
CA ILE A 265 6.42 -9.07 -7.17
C ILE A 265 7.55 -8.79 -6.17
N TYR A 266 7.55 -7.59 -5.57
CA TYR A 266 8.52 -7.21 -4.55
C TYR A 266 8.40 -8.10 -3.29
N TYR A 267 7.19 -8.32 -2.77
CA TYR A 267 6.98 -9.15 -1.58
C TYR A 267 7.37 -10.61 -1.79
N VAL A 268 7.08 -11.18 -2.96
CA VAL A 268 7.50 -12.53 -3.34
C VAL A 268 9.03 -12.61 -3.40
N GLY A 269 9.68 -11.61 -4.01
CA GLY A 269 11.13 -11.51 -4.06
C GLY A 269 11.75 -11.41 -2.66
N LEU A 270 11.19 -10.57 -1.80
CA LEU A 270 11.64 -10.40 -0.42
C LEU A 270 11.44 -11.68 0.40
N ALA A 271 10.28 -12.32 0.30
CA ALA A 271 9.99 -13.57 1.00
C ALA A 271 10.96 -14.69 0.57
N GLY A 272 11.24 -14.80 -0.74
CA GLY A 272 12.22 -15.75 -1.27
C GLY A 272 13.66 -15.42 -0.85
N ALA A 273 13.99 -14.14 -0.66
CA ALA A 273 15.30 -13.72 -0.16
C ALA A 273 15.49 -14.09 1.30
N VAL A 274 14.44 -13.94 2.12
CA VAL A 274 14.49 -14.28 3.56
C VAL A 274 14.37 -15.79 3.79
N TYR A 275 13.57 -16.48 3.00
CA TYR A 275 13.33 -17.92 3.15
C TYR A 275 13.39 -18.65 1.81
N PRO A 276 14.59 -18.90 1.26
CA PRO A 276 14.79 -19.44 -0.09
C PRO A 276 14.37 -20.91 -0.25
N ILE A 277 14.11 -21.61 0.84
CA ILE A 277 13.69 -23.02 0.85
C ILE A 277 12.29 -23.18 0.23
N MET A 278 11.42 -22.17 0.35
CA MET A 278 10.08 -22.18 -0.20
C MET A 278 9.98 -21.20 -1.37
N LYS A 279 9.48 -21.70 -2.50
CA LYS A 279 9.14 -20.84 -3.63
C LYS A 279 7.78 -20.21 -3.40
N PHE A 280 7.80 -18.98 -2.90
CA PHE A 280 6.59 -18.20 -2.70
C PHE A 280 6.04 -17.70 -4.04
N GLY A 281 4.71 -17.77 -4.20
CA GLY A 281 3.98 -17.09 -5.25
C GLY A 281 3.09 -15.98 -4.68
N ALA A 282 2.62 -15.08 -5.53
CA ALA A 282 1.71 -14.01 -5.10
C ALA A 282 0.44 -14.57 -4.43
N PHE A 283 -0.07 -15.71 -4.90
CA PHE A 283 -1.26 -16.36 -4.35
C PHE A 283 -1.06 -16.97 -2.94
N ASP A 284 0.18 -17.15 -2.51
CA ASP A 284 0.49 -17.58 -1.15
C ASP A 284 0.41 -16.41 -0.16
N LEU A 285 0.74 -15.20 -0.62
CA LEU A 285 0.79 -14.00 0.21
C LEU A 285 -0.53 -13.22 0.24
N ILE A 286 -1.21 -13.08 -0.90
CA ILE A 286 -2.47 -12.31 -1.04
C ILE A 286 -3.54 -12.71 -0.01
N PRO A 287 -3.84 -14.00 0.26
CA PRO A 287 -4.85 -14.39 1.24
C PRO A 287 -4.52 -13.99 2.68
N LEU A 288 -3.24 -13.75 2.98
CA LEU A 288 -2.76 -13.38 4.31
C LEU A 288 -2.78 -11.86 4.53
N ASN A 289 -3.00 -11.07 3.49
CA ASN A 289 -3.05 -9.61 3.61
C ASN A 289 -4.42 -9.14 4.10
N TYR A 290 -4.74 -9.47 5.36
CA TYR A 290 -6.03 -9.13 5.97
C TYR A 290 -6.31 -7.63 5.97
N PHE A 291 -5.29 -6.80 6.16
CA PHE A 291 -5.47 -5.35 6.20
C PHE A 291 -5.96 -4.79 4.85
N ALA A 292 -5.38 -5.23 3.75
CA ALA A 292 -5.82 -4.83 2.41
C ALA A 292 -7.26 -5.30 2.12
N TRP A 293 -7.57 -6.57 2.41
CA TRP A 293 -8.93 -7.10 2.24
C TRP A 293 -9.98 -6.33 3.04
N ILE A 294 -9.73 -6.11 4.34
CA ILE A 294 -10.66 -5.39 5.21
C ILE A 294 -10.84 -3.95 4.71
N SER A 295 -9.74 -3.26 4.39
CA SER A 295 -9.78 -1.86 4.00
C SER A 295 -10.54 -1.66 2.68
N ILE A 296 -10.25 -2.45 1.66
CA ILE A 296 -10.93 -2.33 0.37
C ILE A 296 -12.40 -2.69 0.49
N LEU A 297 -12.72 -3.86 1.08
CA LEU A 297 -14.09 -4.32 1.19
C LEU A 297 -14.94 -3.40 2.06
N SER A 298 -14.40 -2.94 3.22
CA SER A 298 -15.13 -2.01 4.09
C SER A 298 -15.40 -0.68 3.39
N LEU A 299 -14.41 -0.11 2.70
CA LEU A 299 -14.56 1.16 2.01
C LEU A 299 -15.60 1.09 0.87
N LEU A 300 -15.57 0.01 0.08
CA LEU A 300 -16.55 -0.24 -0.97
C LEU A 300 -17.97 -0.41 -0.41
N LEU A 301 -18.12 -1.27 0.61
CA LEU A 301 -19.42 -1.54 1.22
C LEU A 301 -20.01 -0.31 1.93
N LEU A 302 -19.19 0.40 2.71
CA LEU A 302 -19.62 1.63 3.39
C LEU A 302 -20.07 2.69 2.39
N THR A 303 -19.32 2.88 1.31
CA THR A 303 -19.69 3.84 0.26
C THR A 303 -20.99 3.44 -0.45
N LEU A 304 -21.13 2.17 -0.83
CA LEU A 304 -22.31 1.70 -1.58
C LEU A 304 -23.58 1.74 -0.73
N THR A 305 -23.50 1.25 0.50
CA THR A 305 -24.67 1.17 1.41
C THR A 305 -25.02 2.49 2.07
N GLY A 306 -24.02 3.39 2.23
CA GLY A 306 -24.15 4.61 2.99
C GLY A 306 -24.02 4.45 4.49
N ALA A 307 -23.57 3.29 4.93
CA ALA A 307 -23.25 3.05 6.31
C ALA A 307 -21.99 3.82 6.78
N ASP A 308 -21.26 4.44 5.86
CA ASP A 308 -20.14 5.35 6.13
C ASP A 308 -20.52 6.51 7.09
N ARG A 309 -21.81 6.89 7.15
CA ARG A 309 -22.34 7.88 8.09
C ARG A 309 -22.34 7.43 9.56
N LEU A 310 -22.24 6.13 9.80
CA LEU A 310 -22.13 5.59 11.16
C LEU A 310 -20.75 5.85 11.77
N ILE A 311 -19.76 6.14 10.93
CA ILE A 311 -18.40 6.44 11.35
C ILE A 311 -18.23 7.96 11.45
N PRO A 312 -17.83 8.50 12.61
CA PRO A 312 -17.68 9.94 12.81
C PRO A 312 -16.77 10.58 11.74
N ARG A 313 -17.22 11.67 11.14
CA ARG A 313 -16.52 12.44 10.09
C ARG A 313 -16.23 11.69 8.79
N PHE A 314 -16.69 10.44 8.65
CA PHE A 314 -16.38 9.60 7.50
C PHE A 314 -17.48 9.60 6.43
N GLY A 315 -18.71 9.98 6.76
CA GLY A 315 -19.83 10.03 5.84
C GLY A 315 -19.63 11.03 4.70
N ILE A 316 -20.10 10.68 3.50
CA ILE A 316 -20.15 11.61 2.36
C ILE A 316 -21.53 12.26 2.21
N PRO A 317 -21.60 13.47 1.61
CA PRO A 317 -22.86 14.11 1.25
C PRO A 317 -23.74 13.21 0.41
N SER A 318 -25.05 13.36 0.53
CA SER A 318 -26.00 12.58 -0.24
C SER A 318 -27.17 13.42 -0.72
N GLU A 319 -27.96 12.85 -1.60
CA GLU A 319 -29.20 13.47 -2.05
C GLU A 319 -30.13 13.81 -0.86
N PRO A 320 -30.72 15.02 -0.81
CA PRO A 320 -30.79 16.01 -1.89
C PRO A 320 -29.63 17.00 -1.98
N ASP A 321 -28.68 17.04 -1.00
CA ASP A 321 -27.63 18.05 -0.92
C ASP A 321 -26.69 18.00 -2.12
N VAL A 322 -26.43 16.80 -2.64
CA VAL A 322 -25.69 16.56 -3.89
C VAL A 322 -26.55 15.74 -4.87
N GLN A 323 -26.50 16.09 -6.16
CA GLN A 323 -27.29 15.42 -7.20
C GLN A 323 -26.44 15.20 -8.46
N LEU A 324 -26.75 14.13 -9.22
CA LEU A 324 -26.16 13.94 -10.53
C LEU A 324 -26.75 14.96 -11.52
N LYS A 325 -25.92 15.73 -12.22
CA LYS A 325 -26.34 16.73 -13.22
C LYS A 325 -27.29 16.17 -14.27
N LYS A 326 -27.06 14.92 -14.72
CA LYS A 326 -27.96 14.24 -15.66
C LYS A 326 -29.40 14.03 -15.14
N ASN A 327 -29.57 13.90 -13.81
CA ASN A 327 -30.89 13.71 -13.20
C ASN A 327 -31.66 15.04 -13.14
N ILE A 328 -30.94 16.16 -13.02
CA ILE A 328 -31.52 17.51 -13.01
C ILE A 328 -31.98 17.88 -14.42
N THR A 329 -31.14 17.72 -15.42
CA THR A 329 -31.45 17.96 -16.82
C THR A 329 -32.64 17.11 -17.30
N GLY A 330 -32.72 15.85 -16.88
CA GLY A 330 -33.85 14.97 -17.19
C GLY A 330 -35.18 15.39 -16.53
N LYS A 331 -35.13 15.97 -15.32
CA LYS A 331 -36.33 16.50 -14.64
C LYS A 331 -36.85 17.79 -15.29
N THR A 332 -35.94 18.68 -15.70
CA THR A 332 -36.31 19.93 -16.39
C THR A 332 -36.96 19.62 -17.73
N ALA A 333 -36.42 18.71 -18.52
CA ALA A 333 -37.01 18.26 -19.77
C ALA A 333 -38.35 17.56 -19.60
N ALA A 334 -38.58 16.84 -18.48
CA ALA A 334 -39.88 16.20 -18.18
C ALA A 334 -40.93 17.16 -17.59
N SER A 335 -40.51 18.33 -17.09
CA SER A 335 -41.44 19.36 -16.60
C SER A 335 -41.86 20.36 -17.68
N GLU A 336 -41.14 20.39 -18.81
CA GLU A 336 -41.43 21.22 -19.98
C GLU A 336 -42.20 20.46 -21.09
N ALA A 337 -42.37 19.14 -20.95
CA ALA A 337 -43.14 18.28 -21.83
C ALA A 337 -44.50 17.93 -21.20
#